data_455c52a872456855aa9484de9fc62c92
#
_entry.id   455c52a872456855aa9484de9fc62c92
#
_cell.length_a   1.000
_cell.length_b   1.000
_cell.length_c   1.000
_cell.angle_alpha   90.00
_cell.angle_beta   90.00
_cell.angle_gamma   90.00
#
_symmetry.space_group_name_H-M   'P 1'
#
loop_
_entity.id
_entity.type
_entity.pdbx_description
1 polymer ?
#
loop_
_entity_poly.entity_id
_entity_poly.type
_entity_poly.pdbx_seq_one_letter_code
_entity_poly.pdbx_strand_id
1 'polypeptide(L)'
;SYSVRRTDDKNGQLLRLVRNVPGTGIVYVRTREGTEQIADLLRQEGTTAAAYHGGLGHAERSLRQEEWLSGKTRVMVATNAFGMGIDKADVRFVVHYAMCDSLESYYQEAGRAGRDSQRAYALLLVASDDSDRIARRFEQEFPPLEKIKEIYERICSYLQIGIGDGGEASFLFNIHDFCARERLYSGTVTSALKLLQQNGYMTLTDAQENPARVMFCVSRDELYKLRVQRDELDHFIRTLLRLYN
;
A
#
# COMPACT_ATOMS: atom_id res chain seq x y z
N SER A 1 -10.01 -25.52 -13.72
CA SER A 1 -8.83 -26.34 -13.38
C SER A 1 -7.86 -25.49 -12.59
N TYR A 2 -7.39 -25.99 -11.44
CA TYR A 2 -6.38 -25.38 -10.59
C TYR A 2 -5.05 -26.08 -10.81
N SER A 3 -3.97 -25.32 -10.94
CA SER A 3 -2.62 -25.87 -11.08
C SER A 3 -1.57 -24.98 -10.42
N VAL A 4 -0.51 -25.62 -9.93
CA VAL A 4 0.68 -24.95 -9.39
C VAL A 4 1.87 -25.33 -10.27
N ARG A 5 2.65 -24.35 -10.70
CA ARG A 5 3.89 -24.59 -11.45
C ARG A 5 5.08 -24.00 -10.72
N ARG A 6 6.04 -24.85 -10.43
CA ARG A 6 7.33 -24.42 -9.91
C ARG A 6 8.23 -24.07 -11.09
N THR A 7 8.71 -22.84 -11.13
CA THR A 7 9.54 -22.31 -12.21
C THR A 7 10.22 -21.03 -11.81
N ASP A 8 11.46 -20.86 -12.19
CA ASP A 8 12.17 -19.58 -12.07
C ASP A 8 11.94 -18.69 -13.30
N ASP A 9 11.50 -19.28 -14.44
CA ASP A 9 11.02 -18.55 -15.61
C ASP A 9 9.49 -18.33 -15.56
N LYS A 10 9.05 -17.46 -14.66
CA LYS A 10 7.62 -17.09 -14.56
C LYS A 10 7.12 -16.36 -15.80
N ASN A 11 7.97 -15.54 -16.43
CA ASN A 11 7.61 -14.82 -17.66
C ASN A 11 7.28 -15.78 -18.81
N GLY A 12 8.16 -16.70 -19.10
CA GLY A 12 7.95 -17.69 -20.16
C GLY A 12 6.71 -18.55 -19.91
N GLN A 13 6.43 -18.93 -18.64
CA GLN A 13 5.22 -19.69 -18.31
C GLN A 13 3.95 -18.85 -18.47
N LEU A 14 3.97 -17.58 -18.08
CA LEU A 14 2.86 -16.65 -18.28
C LEU A 14 2.57 -16.48 -19.77
N LEU A 15 3.58 -16.17 -20.57
CA LEU A 15 3.44 -15.96 -22.00
C LEU A 15 2.93 -17.22 -22.70
N ARG A 16 3.42 -18.40 -22.31
CA ARG A 16 2.93 -19.69 -22.84
C ARG A 16 1.44 -19.88 -22.54
N LEU A 17 1.00 -19.57 -21.30
CA LEU A 17 -0.42 -19.67 -20.94
C LEU A 17 -1.25 -18.71 -21.78
N VAL A 18 -0.86 -17.44 -21.85
CA VAL A 18 -1.60 -16.39 -22.56
C VAL A 18 -1.70 -16.70 -24.06
N ARG A 19 -0.67 -17.27 -24.68
CA ARG A 19 -0.71 -17.68 -26.09
C ARG A 19 -1.64 -18.87 -26.35
N ASN A 20 -1.69 -19.84 -25.42
CA ASN A 20 -2.41 -21.10 -25.61
C ASN A 20 -3.86 -21.07 -25.10
N VAL A 21 -4.22 -20.12 -24.23
CA VAL A 21 -5.57 -19.99 -23.68
C VAL A 21 -6.23 -18.72 -24.23
N PRO A 22 -7.10 -18.84 -25.24
CA PRO A 22 -7.81 -17.67 -25.77
C PRO A 22 -8.80 -17.10 -24.76
N GLY A 23 -9.22 -15.84 -24.96
CA GLY A 23 -10.16 -15.14 -24.10
C GLY A 23 -9.49 -14.23 -23.06
N THR A 24 -10.31 -13.68 -22.19
CA THR A 24 -9.87 -12.70 -21.18
C THR A 24 -9.24 -13.36 -19.98
N GLY A 25 -8.29 -12.66 -19.35
CA GLY A 25 -7.62 -13.16 -18.16
C GLY A 25 -7.23 -12.07 -17.15
N ILE A 26 -6.85 -12.54 -15.97
CA ILE A 26 -6.31 -11.71 -14.89
C ILE A 26 -4.97 -12.28 -14.47
N VAL A 27 -4.00 -11.38 -14.23
CA VAL A 27 -2.69 -11.72 -13.67
C VAL A 27 -2.50 -10.94 -12.38
N TYR A 28 -2.43 -11.65 -11.27
CA TYR A 28 -2.21 -11.03 -9.97
C TYR A 28 -0.73 -10.95 -9.65
N VAL A 29 -0.28 -9.73 -9.33
CA VAL A 29 1.07 -9.40 -8.88
C VAL A 29 1.00 -8.62 -7.56
N ARG A 30 2.12 -8.51 -6.85
CA ARG A 30 2.11 -7.87 -5.52
C ARG A 30 2.29 -6.36 -5.54
N THR A 31 3.07 -5.83 -6.45
CA THR A 31 3.49 -4.43 -6.44
C THR A 31 2.87 -3.63 -7.58
N ARG A 32 2.71 -2.32 -7.37
CA ARG A 32 2.24 -1.40 -8.42
C ARG A 32 3.17 -1.43 -9.62
N GLU A 33 4.48 -1.38 -9.37
CA GLU A 33 5.49 -1.48 -10.42
C GLU A 33 5.41 -2.81 -11.18
N GLY A 34 5.22 -3.93 -10.47
CA GLY A 34 5.04 -5.24 -11.10
C GLY A 34 3.80 -5.30 -12.01
N THR A 35 2.72 -4.55 -11.72
CA THR A 35 1.56 -4.49 -12.63
C THR A 35 1.94 -3.86 -13.97
N GLU A 36 2.70 -2.78 -13.95
CA GLU A 36 3.14 -2.11 -15.17
C GLU A 36 4.15 -2.98 -15.94
N GLN A 37 5.17 -3.52 -15.25
CA GLN A 37 6.19 -4.37 -15.90
C GLN A 37 5.59 -5.59 -16.61
N ILE A 38 4.66 -6.30 -15.97
CA ILE A 38 4.03 -7.48 -16.60
C ILE A 38 3.03 -7.06 -17.69
N ALA A 39 2.32 -5.95 -17.53
CA ALA A 39 1.46 -5.43 -18.60
C ALA A 39 2.27 -5.01 -19.83
N ASP A 40 3.43 -4.36 -19.63
CA ASP A 40 4.37 -4.01 -20.70
C ASP A 40 4.90 -5.25 -21.42
N LEU A 41 5.33 -6.27 -20.66
CA LEU A 41 5.77 -7.55 -21.21
C LEU A 41 4.70 -8.17 -22.14
N LEU A 42 3.45 -8.19 -21.67
CA LEU A 42 2.34 -8.75 -22.45
C LEU A 42 2.04 -7.92 -23.70
N ARG A 43 2.14 -6.59 -23.63
CA ARG A 43 1.96 -5.67 -24.77
C ARG A 43 3.06 -5.85 -25.82
N GLN A 44 4.31 -5.99 -25.40
CA GLN A 44 5.46 -6.28 -26.28
C GLN A 44 5.27 -7.59 -27.05
N GLU A 45 4.60 -8.57 -26.45
CA GLU A 45 4.27 -9.86 -27.05
C GLU A 45 2.92 -9.86 -27.82
N GLY A 46 2.40 -8.67 -28.12
CA GLY A 46 1.19 -8.49 -28.94
C GLY A 46 -0.15 -8.76 -28.23
N THR A 47 -0.15 -8.87 -26.89
CA THR A 47 -1.38 -9.04 -26.13
C THR A 47 -1.83 -7.70 -25.52
N THR A 48 -3.10 -7.30 -25.76
CA THR A 48 -3.65 -6.10 -25.10
C THR A 48 -3.74 -6.34 -23.60
N ALA A 49 -3.01 -5.54 -22.82
CA ALA A 49 -2.94 -5.66 -21.37
C ALA A 49 -2.95 -4.29 -20.69
N ALA A 50 -3.58 -4.21 -19.54
CA ALA A 50 -3.60 -3.01 -18.71
C ALA A 50 -3.21 -3.35 -17.27
N ALA A 51 -2.45 -2.44 -16.64
CA ALA A 51 -2.13 -2.51 -15.22
C ALA A 51 -3.28 -1.95 -14.40
N TYR A 52 -3.52 -2.50 -13.19
CA TYR A 52 -4.54 -2.03 -12.27
C TYR A 52 -4.06 -2.12 -10.82
N HIS A 53 -4.01 -0.98 -10.13
CA HIS A 53 -3.56 -0.92 -8.74
C HIS A 53 -4.17 0.29 -8.00
N GLY A 54 -4.13 0.27 -6.68
CA GLY A 54 -4.69 1.33 -5.84
C GLY A 54 -4.04 2.71 -5.95
N GLY A 55 -2.87 2.82 -6.62
CA GLY A 55 -2.21 4.10 -6.90
C GLY A 55 -2.77 4.86 -8.11
N LEU A 56 -3.62 4.22 -8.94
CA LEU A 56 -4.29 4.86 -10.06
C LEU A 56 -5.45 5.74 -9.56
N GLY A 57 -5.70 6.86 -10.24
CA GLY A 57 -6.86 7.69 -10.01
C GLY A 57 -8.18 6.95 -10.27
N HIS A 58 -9.27 7.42 -9.66
CA HIS A 58 -10.58 6.75 -9.78
C HIS A 58 -11.04 6.65 -11.25
N ALA A 59 -10.94 7.73 -12.00
CA ALA A 59 -11.36 7.77 -13.42
C ALA A 59 -10.56 6.76 -14.26
N GLU A 60 -9.26 6.68 -14.05
CA GLU A 60 -8.40 5.75 -14.77
C GLU A 60 -8.69 4.28 -14.42
N ARG A 61 -8.95 3.99 -13.14
CA ARG A 61 -9.37 2.64 -12.73
C ARG A 61 -10.68 2.23 -13.39
N SER A 62 -11.68 3.13 -13.44
CA SER A 62 -12.96 2.87 -14.09
C SER A 62 -12.78 2.61 -15.59
N LEU A 63 -11.99 3.44 -16.26
CA LEU A 63 -11.71 3.28 -17.69
C LEU A 63 -11.05 1.94 -18.01
N ARG A 64 -9.96 1.59 -17.30
CA ARG A 64 -9.24 0.32 -17.50
C ARG A 64 -10.15 -0.89 -17.22
N GLN A 65 -11.01 -0.80 -16.22
CA GLN A 65 -11.98 -1.84 -15.90
C GLN A 65 -13.03 -1.99 -17.01
N GLU A 66 -13.60 -0.92 -17.54
CA GLU A 66 -14.55 -0.93 -18.65
C GLU A 66 -13.94 -1.51 -19.92
N GLU A 67 -12.71 -1.12 -20.26
CA GLU A 67 -11.99 -1.68 -21.42
C GLU A 67 -11.74 -3.18 -21.28
N TRP A 68 -11.48 -3.66 -20.07
CA TRP A 68 -11.34 -5.09 -19.83
C TRP A 68 -12.70 -5.83 -19.84
N LEU A 69 -13.75 -5.24 -19.25
CA LEU A 69 -15.11 -5.80 -19.29
C LEU A 69 -15.63 -5.93 -20.71
N SER A 70 -15.40 -4.91 -21.55
CA SER A 70 -15.80 -4.92 -22.97
C SER A 70 -14.93 -5.82 -23.85
N GLY A 71 -13.81 -6.34 -23.35
CA GLY A 71 -12.88 -7.17 -24.09
C GLY A 71 -11.88 -6.40 -24.96
N LYS A 72 -11.88 -5.05 -24.94
CA LYS A 72 -10.88 -4.22 -25.60
C LYS A 72 -9.48 -4.48 -25.02
N THR A 73 -9.40 -4.63 -23.71
CA THR A 73 -8.22 -5.12 -22.99
C THR A 73 -8.42 -6.60 -22.67
N ARG A 74 -7.53 -7.46 -23.16
CA ARG A 74 -7.62 -8.90 -22.97
C ARG A 74 -7.17 -9.34 -21.59
N VAL A 75 -6.05 -8.80 -21.11
CA VAL A 75 -5.44 -9.20 -19.83
C VAL A 75 -5.37 -8.02 -18.87
N MET A 76 -5.96 -8.19 -17.68
CA MET A 76 -5.78 -7.26 -16.58
C MET A 76 -4.65 -7.75 -15.69
N VAL A 77 -3.60 -6.95 -15.54
CA VAL A 77 -2.51 -7.22 -14.59
C VAL A 77 -2.72 -6.37 -13.35
N ALA A 78 -2.97 -6.99 -12.22
CA ALA A 78 -3.47 -6.28 -11.06
C ALA A 78 -2.82 -6.68 -9.73
N THR A 79 -2.87 -5.76 -8.77
CA THR A 79 -2.74 -6.09 -7.35
C THR A 79 -4.11 -6.56 -6.81
N ASN A 80 -4.16 -6.94 -5.53
CA ASN A 80 -5.41 -7.27 -4.83
C ASN A 80 -6.47 -6.15 -4.84
N ALA A 81 -6.11 -4.93 -5.27
CA ALA A 81 -7.05 -3.82 -5.47
C ALA A 81 -8.09 -4.11 -6.59
N PHE A 82 -7.79 -5.05 -7.50
CA PHE A 82 -8.70 -5.47 -8.55
C PHE A 82 -9.47 -6.71 -8.12
N GLY A 83 -10.68 -6.51 -7.66
CA GLY A 83 -11.41 -7.69 -7.20
C GLY A 83 -12.83 -7.39 -6.73
N MET A 84 -13.03 -6.54 -5.75
CA MET A 84 -14.38 -6.26 -5.23
C MET A 84 -15.28 -5.68 -6.33
N GLY A 85 -16.46 -6.28 -6.51
CA GLY A 85 -17.46 -5.80 -7.47
C GLY A 85 -17.17 -6.16 -8.94
N ILE A 86 -16.16 -6.98 -9.25
CA ILE A 86 -15.90 -7.42 -10.61
C ILE A 86 -16.67 -8.71 -10.88
N ASP A 87 -17.62 -8.60 -11.80
CA ASP A 87 -18.41 -9.72 -12.29
C ASP A 87 -18.29 -9.82 -13.81
N LYS A 88 -17.33 -10.64 -14.27
CA LYS A 88 -17.15 -11.02 -15.68
C LYS A 88 -17.15 -12.53 -15.75
N ALA A 89 -18.13 -13.08 -16.42
CA ALA A 89 -18.37 -14.52 -16.44
C ALA A 89 -17.33 -15.28 -17.27
N ASP A 90 -16.83 -14.68 -18.35
CA ASP A 90 -16.00 -15.30 -19.38
C ASP A 90 -14.49 -15.16 -19.15
N VAL A 91 -14.04 -15.07 -17.91
CA VAL A 91 -12.60 -15.07 -17.58
C VAL A 91 -12.03 -16.46 -17.80
N ARG A 92 -11.12 -16.59 -18.76
CA ARG A 92 -10.55 -17.90 -19.16
C ARG A 92 -9.35 -18.34 -18.34
N PHE A 93 -8.61 -17.38 -17.77
CA PHE A 93 -7.51 -17.69 -16.86
C PHE A 93 -7.32 -16.65 -15.77
N VAL A 94 -6.90 -17.12 -14.62
CA VAL A 94 -6.37 -16.32 -13.52
C VAL A 94 -4.98 -16.83 -13.21
N VAL A 95 -3.98 -15.96 -13.27
CA VAL A 95 -2.60 -16.31 -12.96
C VAL A 95 -2.16 -15.56 -11.70
N HIS A 96 -1.74 -16.28 -10.70
CA HIS A 96 -1.02 -15.73 -9.57
C HIS A 96 0.48 -15.77 -9.90
N TYR A 97 1.00 -14.65 -10.38
CA TYR A 97 2.41 -14.47 -10.68
C TYR A 97 3.27 -14.40 -9.41
N ALA A 98 2.65 -13.95 -8.31
CA ALA A 98 3.20 -14.00 -6.97
C ALA A 98 2.22 -14.71 -6.03
N MET A 99 2.74 -15.30 -4.95
CA MET A 99 1.89 -15.97 -3.95
C MET A 99 0.98 -14.97 -3.23
N CYS A 100 -0.26 -15.39 -2.97
CA CYS A 100 -1.25 -14.64 -2.19
C CYS A 100 -0.86 -14.59 -0.71
N ASP A 101 -1.47 -13.65 0.01
CA ASP A 101 -1.26 -13.49 1.45
C ASP A 101 -1.97 -14.58 2.28
N SER A 102 -3.08 -15.12 1.76
CA SER A 102 -3.84 -16.19 2.41
C SER A 102 -4.51 -17.11 1.39
N LEU A 103 -4.98 -18.26 1.85
CA LEU A 103 -5.77 -19.18 1.02
C LEU A 103 -7.11 -18.57 0.63
N GLU A 104 -7.72 -17.80 1.51
CA GLU A 104 -8.98 -17.11 1.26
C GLU A 104 -8.84 -16.12 0.10
N SER A 105 -7.77 -15.30 0.11
CA SER A 105 -7.45 -14.40 -0.99
C SER A 105 -7.23 -15.17 -2.30
N TYR A 106 -6.48 -16.27 -2.24
CA TYR A 106 -6.28 -17.14 -3.40
C TYR A 106 -7.60 -17.65 -3.98
N TYR A 107 -8.50 -18.18 -3.13
CA TYR A 107 -9.80 -18.69 -3.59
C TYR A 107 -10.69 -17.58 -4.15
N GLN A 108 -10.73 -16.41 -3.53
CA GLN A 108 -11.49 -15.26 -4.03
C GLN A 108 -11.00 -14.80 -5.41
N GLU A 109 -9.69 -14.77 -5.62
CA GLU A 109 -9.06 -14.35 -6.87
C GLU A 109 -9.19 -15.45 -7.94
N ALA A 110 -8.82 -16.68 -7.64
CA ALA A 110 -8.92 -17.83 -8.54
C ALA A 110 -10.36 -18.16 -8.95
N GLY A 111 -11.32 -17.94 -8.04
CA GLY A 111 -12.76 -18.14 -8.26
C GLY A 111 -13.40 -17.15 -9.24
N ARG A 112 -12.63 -16.20 -9.79
CA ARG A 112 -13.07 -15.33 -10.90
C ARG A 112 -13.03 -16.04 -12.24
N ALA A 113 -12.27 -17.13 -12.36
CA ALA A 113 -12.14 -17.89 -13.59
C ALA A 113 -13.36 -18.80 -13.84
N GLY A 114 -14.00 -18.67 -15.01
CA GLY A 114 -15.02 -19.61 -15.52
C GLY A 114 -16.35 -19.56 -14.77
N ARG A 115 -16.83 -18.41 -14.39
CA ARG A 115 -18.15 -18.23 -13.76
C ARG A 115 -19.32 -18.60 -14.69
N ASP A 116 -19.05 -18.66 -16.01
CA ASP A 116 -19.98 -19.15 -17.03
C ASP A 116 -19.99 -20.67 -17.18
N SER A 117 -19.36 -21.39 -16.26
CA SER A 117 -19.19 -22.85 -16.28
C SER A 117 -18.38 -23.39 -17.46
N GLN A 118 -17.74 -22.51 -18.26
CA GLN A 118 -16.84 -22.90 -19.32
C GLN A 118 -15.44 -23.22 -18.77
N ARG A 119 -14.66 -23.96 -19.56
CA ARG A 119 -13.30 -24.34 -19.16
C ARG A 119 -12.44 -23.10 -18.90
N ALA A 120 -11.88 -23.02 -17.70
CA ALA A 120 -11.00 -21.96 -17.28
C ALA A 120 -9.84 -22.49 -16.40
N TYR A 121 -8.79 -21.70 -16.25
CA TYR A 121 -7.56 -22.12 -15.60
C TYR A 121 -7.19 -21.13 -14.49
N ALA A 122 -6.90 -21.65 -13.30
CA ALA A 122 -6.25 -20.91 -12.23
C ALA A 122 -4.83 -21.47 -12.05
N LEU A 123 -3.83 -20.64 -12.31
CA LEU A 123 -2.42 -21.02 -12.27
C LEU A 123 -1.67 -20.22 -11.22
N LEU A 124 -1.00 -20.91 -10.31
CA LEU A 124 -0.05 -20.31 -9.38
C LEU A 124 1.37 -20.61 -9.86
N LEU A 125 2.17 -19.54 -10.05
CA LEU A 125 3.59 -19.64 -10.40
C LEU A 125 4.44 -19.48 -9.14
N VAL A 126 5.30 -20.45 -8.86
CA VAL A 126 6.16 -20.49 -7.68
C VAL A 126 7.61 -20.57 -8.10
N ALA A 127 8.40 -19.56 -7.77
CA ALA A 127 9.85 -19.57 -7.98
C ALA A 127 10.56 -20.21 -6.77
N SER A 128 11.81 -20.61 -6.96
CA SER A 128 12.62 -21.23 -5.90
C SER A 128 12.84 -20.33 -4.69
N ASP A 129 12.89 -19.00 -4.90
CA ASP A 129 13.11 -17.99 -3.85
C ASP A 129 11.83 -17.42 -3.22
N ASP A 130 10.64 -17.82 -3.69
CA ASP A 130 9.37 -17.29 -3.18
C ASP A 130 9.15 -17.63 -1.70
N SER A 131 9.58 -18.81 -1.26
CA SER A 131 9.47 -19.21 0.15
C SER A 131 10.27 -18.28 1.07
N ASP A 132 11.50 -17.95 0.68
CA ASP A 132 12.38 -17.06 1.44
C ASP A 132 11.86 -15.61 1.44
N ARG A 133 11.27 -15.17 0.33
CA ARG A 133 10.61 -13.87 0.24
C ARG A 133 9.40 -13.77 1.16
N ILE A 134 8.61 -14.83 1.24
CA ILE A 134 7.44 -14.89 2.13
C ILE A 134 7.91 -14.92 3.59
N ALA A 135 8.90 -15.74 3.94
CA ALA A 135 9.43 -15.81 5.28
C ALA A 135 9.95 -14.44 5.77
N ARG A 136 10.79 -13.79 4.95
CA ARG A 136 11.28 -12.43 5.25
C ARG A 136 10.17 -11.41 5.44
N ARG A 137 9.13 -11.46 4.60
CA ARG A 137 7.99 -10.56 4.73
C ARG A 137 7.20 -10.84 6.00
N PHE A 138 6.98 -12.12 6.31
CA PHE A 138 6.30 -12.50 7.54
C PHE A 138 7.04 -11.99 8.78
N GLU A 139 8.36 -12.11 8.82
CA GLU A 139 9.19 -11.56 9.89
C GLU A 139 9.12 -10.03 9.99
N GLN A 140 8.96 -9.34 8.86
CA GLN A 140 8.78 -7.89 8.84
C GLN A 140 7.39 -7.46 9.32
N GLU A 141 6.36 -8.22 8.98
CA GLU A 141 4.97 -7.95 9.35
C GLU A 141 4.68 -8.39 10.79
N PHE A 142 5.29 -9.48 11.22
CA PHE A 142 5.18 -10.06 12.57
C PHE A 142 6.57 -10.20 13.20
N PRO A 143 7.20 -9.07 13.58
CA PRO A 143 8.53 -9.13 14.18
C PRO A 143 8.51 -9.91 15.50
N PRO A 144 9.57 -10.67 15.81
CA PRO A 144 9.64 -11.42 17.06
C PRO A 144 9.64 -10.50 18.27
N LEU A 145 9.23 -11.01 19.41
CA LEU A 145 9.06 -10.23 20.65
C LEU A 145 10.32 -9.46 21.04
N GLU A 146 11.48 -10.05 20.88
CA GLU A 146 12.77 -9.41 21.15
C GLU A 146 12.98 -8.18 20.26
N LYS A 147 12.58 -8.27 18.99
CA LYS A 147 12.68 -7.15 18.06
C LYS A 147 11.68 -6.04 18.38
N ILE A 148 10.48 -6.40 18.83
CA ILE A 148 9.47 -5.43 19.29
C ILE A 148 9.97 -4.68 20.52
N LYS A 149 10.56 -5.39 21.50
CA LYS A 149 11.17 -4.80 22.69
C LYS A 149 12.31 -3.86 22.32
N GLU A 150 13.22 -4.30 21.45
CA GLU A 150 14.33 -3.49 20.97
C GLU A 150 13.83 -2.18 20.34
N ILE A 151 12.81 -2.27 19.47
CA ILE A 151 12.21 -1.09 18.81
C ILE A 151 11.57 -0.17 19.85
N TYR A 152 10.85 -0.71 20.83
CA TYR A 152 10.24 0.07 21.91
C TYR A 152 11.29 0.84 22.73
N GLU A 153 12.36 0.17 23.16
CA GLU A 153 13.45 0.80 23.91
C GLU A 153 14.14 1.90 23.11
N ARG A 154 14.37 1.68 21.81
CA ARG A 154 14.96 2.69 20.91
C ARG A 154 14.02 3.89 20.70
N ILE A 155 12.70 3.68 20.64
CA ILE A 155 11.72 4.76 20.57
C ILE A 155 11.74 5.58 21.86
N CYS A 156 11.76 4.92 23.03
CA CYS A 156 11.87 5.61 24.32
C CYS A 156 13.16 6.45 24.38
N SER A 157 14.28 5.90 23.95
CA SER A 157 15.55 6.61 23.89
C SER A 157 15.52 7.79 22.90
N TYR A 158 14.92 7.60 21.72
CA TYR A 158 14.76 8.64 20.71
C TYR A 158 13.93 9.81 21.20
N LEU A 159 12.84 9.52 21.94
CA LEU A 159 11.93 10.50 22.53
C LEU A 159 12.39 11.01 23.92
N GLN A 160 13.54 10.51 24.41
CA GLN A 160 14.09 10.84 25.74
C GLN A 160 13.12 10.54 26.90
N ILE A 161 12.38 9.43 26.78
CA ILE A 161 11.45 8.95 27.82
C ILE A 161 12.23 8.08 28.80
N GLY A 162 12.20 8.46 30.09
CA GLY A 162 12.82 7.67 31.17
C GLY A 162 12.02 6.42 31.52
N ILE A 163 12.67 5.47 32.21
CA ILE A 163 12.00 4.26 32.70
C ILE A 163 10.93 4.66 33.74
N GLY A 164 9.69 4.26 33.49
CA GLY A 164 8.53 4.60 34.31
C GLY A 164 7.88 5.95 34.02
N ASP A 165 8.46 6.73 33.09
CA ASP A 165 7.93 7.99 32.62
C ASP A 165 7.06 7.80 31.34
N GLY A 166 6.42 8.88 30.89
CA GLY A 166 5.69 8.90 29.61
C GLY A 166 4.22 8.50 29.72
N GLY A 167 3.72 8.12 30.91
CA GLY A 167 2.29 7.91 31.14
C GLY A 167 1.49 9.18 30.83
N GLU A 168 0.44 9.06 29.99
CA GLU A 168 -0.43 10.16 29.55
C GLU A 168 0.27 11.31 28.78
N ALA A 169 1.57 11.19 28.47
CA ALA A 169 2.30 12.16 27.68
C ALA A 169 2.17 11.85 26.17
N SER A 170 2.09 12.91 25.36
CA SER A 170 2.06 12.80 23.88
C SER A 170 3.36 13.35 23.31
N PHE A 171 3.93 12.61 22.36
CA PHE A 171 5.18 12.95 21.70
C PHE A 171 4.98 13.02 20.19
N LEU A 172 5.63 13.98 19.54
CA LEU A 172 5.73 13.98 18.07
C LEU A 172 6.75 12.94 17.65
N PHE A 173 6.34 12.04 16.77
CA PHE A 173 7.19 10.96 16.29
C PHE A 173 7.22 10.94 14.76
N ASN A 174 8.42 11.15 14.19
CA ASN A 174 8.65 11.01 12.75
C ASN A 174 9.29 9.64 12.48
N ILE A 175 8.50 8.73 11.94
CA ILE A 175 8.94 7.36 11.64
C ILE A 175 10.10 7.32 10.63
N HIS A 176 10.13 8.23 9.65
CA HIS A 176 11.19 8.25 8.63
C HIS A 176 12.53 8.67 9.25
N ASP A 177 12.54 9.72 10.05
CA ASP A 177 13.74 10.20 10.74
C ASP A 177 14.25 9.17 11.75
N PHE A 178 13.34 8.56 12.51
CA PHE A 178 13.67 7.48 13.44
C PHE A 178 14.31 6.29 12.71
N CYS A 179 13.67 5.79 11.63
CA CYS A 179 14.19 4.66 10.87
C CYS A 179 15.54 4.96 10.22
N ALA A 180 15.74 6.19 9.71
CA ALA A 180 17.02 6.61 9.12
C ALA A 180 18.12 6.65 10.18
N ARG A 181 17.84 7.22 11.37
CA ARG A 181 18.80 7.33 12.49
C ARG A 181 19.17 5.96 13.04
N GLU A 182 18.17 5.11 13.29
CA GLU A 182 18.35 3.80 13.92
C GLU A 182 18.70 2.69 12.92
N ARG A 183 18.75 2.99 11.61
CA ARG A 183 18.99 2.05 10.51
C ARG A 183 18.01 0.86 10.54
N LEU A 184 16.74 1.16 10.78
CA LEU A 184 15.66 0.18 10.83
C LEU A 184 14.81 0.26 9.56
N TYR A 185 14.22 -0.89 9.19
CA TYR A 185 13.26 -0.93 8.10
C TYR A 185 11.89 -0.39 8.58
N SER A 186 11.36 0.61 7.88
CA SER A 186 10.12 1.31 8.29
C SER A 186 8.91 0.39 8.40
N GLY A 187 8.81 -0.63 7.55
CA GLY A 187 7.75 -1.64 7.62
C GLY A 187 7.75 -2.40 8.94
N THR A 188 8.93 -2.87 9.39
CA THR A 188 9.07 -3.57 10.68
C THR A 188 8.74 -2.67 11.86
N VAL A 189 9.18 -1.40 11.82
CA VAL A 189 8.86 -0.42 12.87
C VAL A 189 7.35 -0.14 12.90
N THR A 190 6.71 0.05 11.75
CA THR A 190 5.25 0.25 11.66
C THR A 190 4.49 -0.94 12.23
N SER A 191 4.91 -2.16 11.91
CA SER A 191 4.31 -3.39 12.44
C SER A 191 4.48 -3.50 13.96
N ALA A 192 5.69 -3.22 14.48
CA ALA A 192 5.95 -3.21 15.91
C ALA A 192 5.09 -2.17 16.65
N LEU A 193 4.97 -0.95 16.11
CA LEU A 193 4.12 0.10 16.68
C LEU A 193 2.65 -0.33 16.74
N LYS A 194 2.12 -0.95 15.67
CA LYS A 194 0.74 -1.48 15.66
C LYS A 194 0.54 -2.56 16.73
N LEU A 195 1.48 -3.48 16.87
CA LEU A 195 1.42 -4.53 17.88
C LEU A 195 1.50 -3.96 19.30
N LEU A 196 2.36 -2.97 19.55
CA LEU A 196 2.43 -2.26 20.82
C LEU A 196 1.12 -1.52 21.15
N GLN A 197 0.50 -0.87 20.15
CA GLN A 197 -0.80 -0.24 20.31
C GLN A 197 -1.90 -1.25 20.62
N GLN A 198 -1.97 -2.35 19.87
CA GLN A 198 -2.98 -3.41 20.08
C GLN A 198 -2.90 -4.04 21.48
N ASN A 199 -1.69 -4.07 22.06
CA ASN A 199 -1.45 -4.60 23.39
C ASN A 199 -1.48 -3.51 24.49
N GLY A 200 -1.87 -2.27 24.17
CA GLY A 200 -2.08 -1.21 25.14
C GLY A 200 -0.81 -0.54 25.69
N TYR A 201 0.35 -0.77 25.07
CA TYR A 201 1.61 -0.13 25.49
C TYR A 201 1.72 1.34 25.05
N MET A 202 1.01 1.71 24.00
CA MET A 202 0.96 3.08 23.48
C MET A 202 -0.31 3.32 22.67
N THR A 203 -0.61 4.58 22.38
CA THR A 203 -1.66 4.97 21.42
C THR A 203 -0.99 5.75 20.29
N LEU A 204 -1.29 5.36 19.05
CA LEU A 204 -0.88 6.10 17.86
C LEU A 204 -2.04 6.97 17.42
N THR A 205 -1.80 8.26 17.27
CA THR A 205 -2.73 9.18 16.63
C THR A 205 -2.09 9.70 15.35
N ASP A 206 -2.88 9.80 14.28
CA ASP A 206 -2.42 10.48 13.08
C ASP A 206 -2.20 11.94 13.46
N ALA A 207 -0.94 12.34 13.62
CA ALA A 207 -0.61 13.73 13.68
C ALA A 207 -1.07 14.34 12.37
N GLN A 208 -2.01 15.27 12.42
CA GLN A 208 -2.32 16.09 11.25
C GLN A 208 -1.03 16.83 10.89
N GLU A 209 -0.38 16.39 9.82
CA GLU A 209 0.84 17.02 9.27
C GLU A 209 0.59 18.44 8.73
N ASN A 210 -0.58 18.99 8.97
CA ASN A 210 -0.91 20.38 8.69
C ASN A 210 -1.16 21.13 9.99
N PRO A 211 -0.11 21.61 10.68
CA PRO A 211 -0.34 22.63 11.70
C PRO A 211 -1.11 23.77 11.06
N ALA A 212 -2.13 24.25 11.72
CA ALA A 212 -2.88 25.40 11.26
C ALA A 212 -1.89 26.54 10.92
N ARG A 213 -1.79 26.87 9.62
CA ARG A 213 -0.93 27.94 9.16
C ARG A 213 -1.73 29.23 9.12
N VAL A 214 -1.29 30.22 9.86
CA VAL A 214 -1.87 31.57 9.79
C VAL A 214 -0.96 32.41 8.89
N MET A 215 -1.53 32.97 7.84
CA MET A 215 -0.84 33.89 6.95
C MET A 215 -1.60 35.24 7.00
N PHE A 216 -0.89 36.29 7.35
CA PHE A 216 -1.45 37.64 7.26
C PHE A 216 -1.43 38.07 5.79
N CYS A 217 -2.63 38.32 5.22
CA CYS A 217 -2.79 38.77 3.82
C CYS A 217 -2.58 40.26 3.62
N VAL A 218 -2.12 40.96 4.65
CA VAL A 218 -1.89 42.41 4.67
C VAL A 218 -0.42 42.71 4.92
N SER A 219 0.05 43.85 4.44
CA SER A 219 1.41 44.33 4.70
C SER A 219 1.65 44.60 6.18
N ARG A 220 2.90 44.65 6.59
CA ARG A 220 3.29 44.94 7.98
C ARG A 220 2.74 46.28 8.47
N ASP A 221 2.71 47.28 7.59
CA ASP A 221 2.20 48.61 7.90
C ASP A 221 0.67 48.65 8.06
N GLU A 222 -0.05 47.88 7.26
CA GLU A 222 -1.48 47.70 7.37
C GLU A 222 -1.85 46.90 8.61
N LEU A 223 -1.08 45.88 8.97
CA LEU A 223 -1.26 45.14 10.21
C LEU A 223 -1.07 46.02 11.42
N TYR A 224 -0.10 46.95 11.41
CA TYR A 224 0.12 47.93 12.45
C TYR A 224 -1.06 48.89 12.59
N LYS A 225 -1.59 49.39 11.47
CA LYS A 225 -2.79 50.27 11.49
C LYS A 225 -4.01 49.57 12.05
N LEU A 226 -4.26 48.29 11.70
CA LEU A 226 -5.34 47.48 12.25
C LEU A 226 -5.22 47.31 13.80
N ARG A 227 -4.00 47.11 14.28
CA ARG A 227 -3.72 46.97 15.69
C ARG A 227 -4.00 48.27 16.49
N VAL A 228 -3.65 49.40 15.91
CA VAL A 228 -3.86 50.75 16.56
C VAL A 228 -5.33 51.16 16.50
N GLN A 229 -6.10 50.73 15.49
CA GLN A 229 -7.50 51.09 15.32
C GLN A 229 -8.49 50.26 16.12
N ARG A 230 -8.11 49.06 16.59
CA ARG A 230 -8.98 48.12 17.31
C ARG A 230 -8.21 47.36 18.40
N ASP A 231 -8.37 47.81 19.65
CA ASP A 231 -7.68 47.21 20.80
C ASP A 231 -7.96 45.69 20.96
N GLU A 232 -9.19 45.25 20.65
CA GLU A 232 -9.54 43.83 20.72
C GLU A 232 -8.72 42.95 19.74
N LEU A 233 -8.41 43.50 18.56
CA LEU A 233 -7.60 42.81 17.55
C LEU A 233 -6.11 42.85 17.89
N ASP A 234 -5.63 43.90 18.61
CA ASP A 234 -4.20 43.96 19.01
C ASP A 234 -3.81 42.79 19.91
N HIS A 235 -4.63 42.47 20.89
CA HIS A 235 -4.37 41.34 21.78
C HIS A 235 -4.36 40.00 20.99
N PHE A 236 -5.32 39.79 20.13
CA PHE A 236 -5.41 38.57 19.30
C PHE A 236 -4.23 38.43 18.33
N ILE A 237 -3.86 39.48 17.61
CA ILE A 237 -2.73 39.50 16.66
C ILE A 237 -1.40 39.26 17.41
N ARG A 238 -1.19 39.90 18.56
CA ARG A 238 0.01 39.68 19.40
C ARG A 238 0.12 38.23 19.88
N THR A 239 -1.01 37.64 20.29
CA THR A 239 -1.05 36.25 20.74
C THR A 239 -0.69 35.31 19.59
N LEU A 240 -1.24 35.51 18.38
CA LEU A 240 -0.89 34.72 17.18
C LEU A 240 0.60 34.86 16.82
N LEU A 241 1.12 36.08 16.79
CA LEU A 241 2.54 36.34 16.48
C LEU A 241 3.50 35.75 17.53
N ARG A 242 3.04 35.54 18.75
CA ARG A 242 3.85 34.97 19.85
C ARG A 242 3.85 33.44 19.81
N LEU A 243 2.75 32.83 19.37
CA LEU A 243 2.58 31.38 19.35
C LEU A 243 3.13 30.71 18.06
N TYR A 244 3.19 31.46 16.96
CA TYR A 244 3.47 30.94 15.62
C TYR A 244 4.63 31.65 14.92
N ASN A 245 5.56 32.24 15.68
CA ASN A 245 6.75 32.88 15.12
C ASN A 245 7.95 31.94 15.12
#